data_fec4c576da84d37db14fc7428513785e
#
_entry.id   fec4c576da84d37db14fc7428513785e
#
_cell.length_a   1.000
_cell.length_b   1.000
_cell.length_c   1.000
_cell.angle_alpha   90.00
_cell.angle_beta   90.00
_cell.angle_gamma   90.00
#
_symmetry.space_group_name_H-M   'P 1'
#
loop_
_entity.id
_entity.type
_entity.pdbx_description
1 polymer ?
#
loop_
_entity_poly.entity_id
_entity_poly.type
_entity_poly.pdbx_seq_one_letter_code
_entity_poly.pdbx_strand_id
1 'polypeptide(L)'
;MRIERDHAIAIVVDYQEKLLPVMHEKEQLMHNSCILLEGLKALDVPMVITQQYTKGLGMTSEAIFEAVGTTEYIDKIAFTAYDAVKWKLRGKKFVIVCGIESHICVLQTV
;
A
#
# COMPACT_ATOMS: atom_id res chain seq x y z
N MET A 1 2.30 -5.04 -22.71
CA MET A 1 3.29 -5.39 -21.68
C MET A 1 2.69 -6.40 -20.71
N ARG A 2 3.45 -7.43 -20.38
CA ARG A 2 3.01 -8.46 -19.44
C ARG A 2 3.75 -8.29 -18.11
N ILE A 3 2.98 -8.23 -17.02
CA ILE A 3 3.55 -8.16 -15.67
C ILE A 3 3.85 -9.59 -15.19
N GLU A 4 5.12 -9.86 -14.90
CA GLU A 4 5.54 -11.15 -14.38
C GLU A 4 5.62 -11.10 -12.86
N ARG A 5 4.89 -12.02 -12.19
CA ARG A 5 4.81 -12.02 -10.72
C ARG A 5 6.16 -12.14 -10.02
N ASP A 6 7.10 -12.87 -10.61
CA ASP A 6 8.44 -13.06 -10.01
C ASP A 6 9.28 -11.79 -10.00
N HIS A 7 8.89 -10.79 -10.79
CA HIS A 7 9.58 -9.51 -10.91
C HIS A 7 8.72 -8.34 -10.44
N ALA A 8 7.60 -8.62 -9.77
CA ALA A 8 6.66 -7.59 -9.31
C ALA A 8 6.68 -7.45 -7.80
N ILE A 9 6.43 -6.23 -7.34
CA ILE A 9 6.21 -5.93 -5.93
C ILE A 9 5.11 -4.88 -5.83
N ALA A 10 4.27 -4.97 -4.81
CA ALA A 10 3.23 -3.99 -4.55
C ALA A 10 3.58 -3.14 -3.33
N ILE A 11 3.37 -1.85 -3.44
CA ILE A 11 3.49 -0.91 -2.31
C ILE A 11 2.08 -0.47 -1.93
N VAL A 12 1.70 -0.74 -0.69
CA VAL A 12 0.37 -0.46 -0.15
C VAL A 12 0.50 0.78 0.74
N VAL A 13 0.05 1.94 0.24
CA VAL A 13 0.40 3.25 0.78
C VAL A 13 -0.71 3.81 1.67
N ASP A 14 -0.43 3.91 2.97
CA ASP A 14 -1.15 4.74 3.94
C ASP A 14 -2.66 4.50 4.07
N TYR A 15 -3.13 3.26 4.06
CA TYR A 15 -4.53 2.91 4.35
C TYR A 15 -4.82 2.98 5.86
N GLN A 16 -4.66 4.16 6.44
CA GLN A 16 -4.68 4.32 7.89
C GLN A 16 -6.05 4.75 8.43
N GLU A 17 -6.34 4.32 9.65
CA GLU A 17 -7.65 4.48 10.30
C GLU A 17 -8.15 5.92 10.35
N LYS A 18 -7.27 6.89 10.57
CA LYS A 18 -7.67 8.29 10.66
C LYS A 18 -7.77 9.01 9.32
N LEU A 19 -7.21 8.43 8.26
CA LEU A 19 -7.33 8.97 6.91
C LEU A 19 -8.57 8.46 6.19
N LEU A 20 -8.91 7.19 6.38
CA LEU A 20 -10.01 6.55 5.66
C LEU A 20 -11.37 7.21 5.85
N PRO A 21 -11.77 7.64 7.07
CA PRO A 21 -13.11 8.21 7.27
C PRO A 21 -13.38 9.48 6.49
N VAL A 22 -12.34 10.23 6.08
CA VAL A 22 -12.51 11.48 5.35
C VAL A 22 -12.43 11.29 3.83
N MET A 23 -12.20 10.05 3.37
CA MET A 23 -12.09 9.76 1.94
C MET A 23 -13.47 9.63 1.30
N HIS A 24 -13.62 10.21 0.11
CA HIS A 24 -14.83 10.09 -0.68
C HIS A 24 -15.01 8.63 -1.14
N GLU A 25 -16.23 8.10 -1.03
CA GLU A 25 -16.55 6.73 -1.42
C GLU A 25 -15.61 5.68 -0.78
N LYS A 26 -15.30 5.85 0.50
CA LYS A 26 -14.37 4.99 1.21
C LYS A 26 -14.74 3.51 1.18
N GLU A 27 -16.02 3.18 1.22
CA GLU A 27 -16.46 1.79 1.21
C GLU A 27 -16.13 1.11 -0.12
N GLN A 28 -16.37 1.78 -1.23
CA GLN A 28 -16.02 1.27 -2.56
C GLN A 28 -14.51 1.19 -2.73
N LEU A 29 -13.79 2.22 -2.27
CA LEU A 29 -12.33 2.23 -2.30
C LEU A 29 -11.77 1.02 -1.55
N MET A 30 -12.25 0.77 -0.35
CA MET A 30 -11.78 -0.35 0.47
C MET A 30 -12.14 -1.69 -0.15
N HIS A 31 -13.35 -1.81 -0.68
CA HIS A 31 -13.78 -3.04 -1.35
C HIS A 31 -12.87 -3.39 -2.53
N ASN A 32 -12.65 -2.41 -3.42
CA ASN A 32 -11.82 -2.61 -4.61
C ASN A 32 -10.35 -2.86 -4.24
N SER A 33 -9.84 -2.14 -3.24
CA SER A 33 -8.47 -2.34 -2.77
C SER A 33 -8.27 -3.73 -2.19
N CYS A 34 -9.21 -4.21 -1.39
CA CYS A 34 -9.11 -5.55 -0.81
C CYS A 34 -9.14 -6.64 -1.89
N ILE A 35 -9.97 -6.48 -2.93
CA ILE A 35 -10.00 -7.42 -4.06
C ILE A 35 -8.64 -7.46 -4.75
N LEU A 36 -8.06 -6.30 -5.03
CA LEU A 36 -6.74 -6.22 -5.67
C LEU A 36 -5.67 -6.91 -4.81
N LEU A 37 -5.63 -6.58 -3.52
CA LEU A 37 -4.60 -7.10 -2.62
C LEU A 37 -4.74 -8.59 -2.39
N GLU A 38 -5.95 -9.10 -2.26
CA GLU A 38 -6.17 -10.55 -2.14
C GLU A 38 -5.76 -11.28 -3.42
N GLY A 39 -6.01 -10.67 -4.59
CA GLY A 39 -5.55 -11.22 -5.86
C GLY A 39 -4.03 -11.28 -5.94
N LEU A 40 -3.36 -10.22 -5.52
CA LEU A 40 -1.90 -10.19 -5.50
C LEU A 40 -1.32 -11.21 -4.51
N LYS A 41 -1.97 -11.37 -3.36
CA LYS A 41 -1.57 -12.38 -2.39
C LYS A 41 -1.70 -13.80 -2.98
N ALA A 42 -2.79 -14.07 -3.68
CA ALA A 42 -3.01 -15.36 -4.33
C ALA A 42 -1.97 -15.67 -5.40
N LEU A 43 -1.41 -14.63 -6.04
CA LEU A 43 -0.36 -14.76 -7.04
C LEU A 43 1.05 -14.74 -6.43
N ASP A 44 1.16 -14.71 -5.11
CA ASP A 44 2.42 -14.65 -4.38
C ASP A 44 3.27 -13.42 -4.73
N VAL A 45 2.63 -12.30 -5.07
CA VAL A 45 3.33 -11.03 -5.29
C VAL A 45 3.70 -10.42 -3.94
N PRO A 46 4.98 -10.13 -3.67
CA PRO A 46 5.36 -9.48 -2.41
C PRO A 46 4.69 -8.12 -2.26
N MET A 47 4.24 -7.81 -1.05
CA MET A 47 3.58 -6.54 -0.76
C MET A 47 4.20 -5.88 0.45
N VAL A 48 4.37 -4.55 0.39
CA VAL A 48 4.94 -3.75 1.47
C VAL A 48 3.89 -2.73 1.88
N ILE A 49 3.55 -2.70 3.16
CA ILE A 49 2.60 -1.72 3.73
C ILE A 49 3.39 -0.56 4.32
N THR A 50 3.00 0.66 3.99
CA THR A 50 3.56 1.86 4.63
C THR A 50 2.51 2.57 5.47
N GLN A 51 2.96 3.27 6.50
CA GLN A 51 2.13 4.12 7.33
C GLN A 51 2.80 5.49 7.46
N GLN A 52 1.98 6.54 7.41
CA GLN A 52 2.42 7.91 7.57
C GLN A 52 2.15 8.33 9.01
N TYR A 53 3.19 8.75 9.72
CA TYR A 53 3.07 9.30 11.07
C TYR A 53 2.05 8.53 11.95
N THR A 54 2.40 7.32 12.29
CA THR A 54 1.50 6.37 12.98
C THR A 54 0.89 6.94 14.25
N LYS A 55 1.63 7.72 15.04
CA LYS A 55 1.14 8.34 16.27
C LYS A 55 -0.06 9.26 16.02
N GLY A 56 -0.09 9.96 14.88
CA GLY A 56 -1.15 10.89 14.55
C GLY A 56 -2.25 10.30 13.70
N LEU A 57 -1.90 9.48 12.74
CA LEU A 57 -2.83 8.96 11.73
C LEU A 57 -3.33 7.53 12.00
N GLY A 58 -2.74 6.86 12.98
CA GLY A 58 -3.18 5.53 13.39
C GLY A 58 -2.60 4.40 12.54
N MET A 59 -3.05 3.20 12.84
CA MET A 59 -2.62 1.98 12.17
C MET A 59 -3.33 1.80 10.83
N THR A 60 -2.75 0.98 9.98
CA THR A 60 -3.40 0.52 8.74
C THR A 60 -4.72 -0.18 9.10
N SER A 61 -5.72 -0.02 8.24
CA SER A 61 -7.01 -0.69 8.41
C SER A 61 -6.82 -2.20 8.54
N GLU A 62 -7.56 -2.81 9.45
CA GLU A 62 -7.52 -4.25 9.67
C GLU A 62 -7.84 -5.05 8.40
N ALA A 63 -8.82 -4.55 7.63
CA ALA A 63 -9.19 -5.18 6.36
C ALA A 63 -8.02 -5.23 5.37
N ILE A 64 -7.18 -4.20 5.36
CA ILE A 64 -6.00 -4.16 4.50
C ILE A 64 -4.94 -5.15 5.00
N PHE A 65 -4.68 -5.20 6.29
CA PHE A 65 -3.76 -6.20 6.85
C PHE A 65 -4.21 -7.62 6.51
N GLU A 66 -5.49 -7.91 6.61
CA GLU A 66 -6.03 -9.23 6.27
C GLU A 66 -5.87 -9.53 4.79
N ALA A 67 -6.16 -8.57 3.91
CA ALA A 67 -6.06 -8.76 2.47
C ALA A 67 -4.61 -8.99 2.03
N VAL A 68 -3.66 -8.31 2.65
CA VAL A 68 -2.22 -8.50 2.38
C VAL A 68 -1.69 -9.77 3.04
N GLY A 69 -2.21 -10.12 4.20
CA GLY A 69 -1.82 -11.33 4.93
C GLY A 69 -0.67 -11.10 5.91
N THR A 70 -0.43 -9.87 6.33
CA THR A 70 0.60 -9.53 7.31
C THR A 70 0.16 -8.33 8.14
N THR A 71 0.76 -8.17 9.31
CA THR A 71 0.60 -6.98 10.14
C THR A 71 1.87 -6.13 10.17
N GLU A 72 2.88 -6.49 9.38
CA GLU A 72 4.12 -5.72 9.29
C GLU A 72 3.93 -4.50 8.40
N TYR A 73 4.55 -3.39 8.80
CA TYR A 73 4.50 -2.14 8.05
C TYR A 73 5.79 -1.35 8.23
N ILE A 74 5.99 -0.37 7.35
CA ILE A 74 7.09 0.58 7.45
C ILE A 74 6.50 1.95 7.78
N ASP A 75 6.90 2.54 8.91
CA ASP A 75 6.47 3.86 9.32
C ASP A 75 7.32 4.92 8.61
N LYS A 76 6.67 5.95 8.08
CA LYS A 76 7.37 7.04 7.40
C LYS A 76 6.86 8.39 7.88
N ILE A 77 7.70 9.40 7.81
CA ILE A 77 7.34 10.77 8.21
C ILE A 77 7.19 11.70 7.01
N ALA A 78 7.65 11.28 5.84
CA ALA A 78 7.48 12.02 4.59
C ALA A 78 6.30 11.46 3.79
N PHE A 79 5.71 12.26 2.90
CA PHE A 79 4.59 11.80 2.08
C PHE A 79 4.97 10.71 1.09
N THR A 80 6.20 10.72 0.58
CA THR A 80 6.65 9.67 -0.33
C THR A 80 7.05 8.41 0.42
N ALA A 81 6.65 7.25 -0.11
CA ALA A 81 7.07 5.96 0.42
C ALA A 81 8.36 5.45 -0.22
N TYR A 82 8.84 6.11 -1.28
CA TYR A 82 9.99 5.61 -2.04
C TYR A 82 11.23 5.39 -1.17
N ASP A 83 11.63 6.41 -0.40
CA ASP A 83 12.83 6.29 0.42
C ASP A 83 12.74 5.20 1.49
N ALA A 84 11.51 4.95 1.99
CA ALA A 84 11.28 3.94 3.00
C ALA A 84 11.37 2.51 2.44
N VAL A 85 11.04 2.32 1.16
CA VAL A 85 10.92 0.97 0.58
C VAL A 85 11.92 0.69 -0.55
N LYS A 86 12.73 1.65 -0.96
CA LYS A 86 13.61 1.49 -2.13
C LYS A 86 14.51 0.25 -2.08
N TRP A 87 14.93 -0.15 -0.90
CA TRP A 87 15.76 -1.33 -0.74
C TRP A 87 15.02 -2.63 -1.07
N LYS A 88 13.69 -2.63 -0.94
CA LYS A 88 12.86 -3.79 -1.30
C LYS A 88 12.57 -3.87 -2.79
N LEU A 89 12.76 -2.76 -3.52
CA LEU A 89 12.49 -2.71 -4.95
C LEU A 89 13.64 -3.27 -5.80
N ARG A 90 14.78 -3.50 -5.19
CA ARG A 90 15.98 -3.97 -5.89
C ARG A 90 15.68 -5.29 -6.61
N GLY A 91 15.98 -5.34 -7.91
CA GLY A 91 15.74 -6.53 -8.73
C GLY A 91 14.31 -6.69 -9.23
N LYS A 92 13.40 -5.76 -8.90
CA LYS A 92 12.02 -5.80 -9.37
C LYS A 92 11.86 -4.97 -10.64
N LYS A 93 11.13 -5.51 -11.62
CA LYS A 93 10.85 -4.83 -12.90
C LYS A 93 9.53 -4.09 -12.88
N PHE A 94 8.57 -4.53 -12.06
CA PHE A 94 7.23 -3.97 -11.99
C PHE A 94 6.90 -3.58 -10.57
N VAL A 95 6.45 -2.36 -10.37
CA VAL A 95 6.02 -1.85 -9.07
C VAL A 95 4.57 -1.44 -9.17
N ILE A 96 3.73 -2.08 -8.37
CA ILE A 96 2.30 -1.78 -8.29
C ILE A 96 2.10 -0.89 -7.07
N VAL A 97 1.57 0.32 -7.29
CA VAL A 97 1.33 1.26 -6.19
C VAL A 97 -0.16 1.42 -6.00
N CYS A 98 -0.64 1.19 -4.80
CA CYS A 98 -2.02 1.45 -4.41
C CYS A 98 -2.04 2.17 -3.07
N GLY A 99 -3.07 2.98 -2.84
CA GLY A 99 -3.12 3.74 -1.61
C GLY A 99 -4.19 4.80 -1.63
N ILE A 100 -4.19 5.61 -0.58
CA ILE A 100 -5.12 6.72 -0.43
C ILE A 100 -4.36 8.04 -0.42
N GLU A 101 -5.12 9.17 -0.56
CA GLU A 101 -4.56 10.50 -0.77
C GLU A 101 -3.59 10.51 -1.95
N SER A 102 -4.10 10.05 -3.11
CA SER A 102 -3.31 9.85 -4.33
C SER A 102 -2.58 11.12 -4.80
N HIS A 103 -3.13 12.29 -4.53
CA HIS A 103 -2.50 13.56 -4.91
C HIS A 103 -1.36 13.98 -3.97
N ILE A 104 -1.18 13.28 -2.84
CA ILE A 104 -0.09 13.55 -1.89
C ILE A 104 0.80 12.33 -1.73
N CYS A 105 0.31 11.29 -1.04
CA CYS A 105 1.16 10.14 -0.69
C CYS A 105 1.50 9.26 -1.89
N VAL A 106 0.51 8.92 -2.70
CA VAL A 106 0.72 8.05 -3.86
C VAL A 106 1.50 8.78 -4.96
N LEU A 107 1.09 10.01 -5.28
CA LEU A 107 1.75 10.79 -6.33
C LEU A 107 3.24 11.01 -6.03
N GLN A 108 3.58 11.33 -4.79
CA GLN A 108 4.99 11.54 -4.42
C GLN A 108 5.79 10.24 -4.34
N THR A 109 5.12 9.11 -4.16
CA THR A 109 5.78 7.80 -4.16
C THR A 109 6.16 7.37 -5.58
N VAL A 110 5.29 7.65 -6.54
CA VAL A 110 5.52 7.33 -7.94
C VAL A 110 6.60 8.21 -8.55
#